data_6b974a2bca1a2c94558808f66497004b
#
_entry.id   6b974a2bca1a2c94558808f66497004b
#
_cell.length_a   1.000
_cell.length_b   1.000
_cell.length_c   1.000
_cell.angle_alpha   90.00
_cell.angle_beta   90.00
_cell.angle_gamma   90.00
#
_symmetry.space_group_name_H-M   'P 1'
#
loop_
_entity.id
_entity.type
_entity.pdbx_description
1 polymer ?
#
loop_
_entity_poly.entity_id
_entity_poly.type
_entity_poly.pdbx_seq_one_letter_code
_entity_poly.pdbx_strand_id
1 'polypeptide(L)'
;MELNPQPLVHLCSAGDWTIARAVGAVQPESLQTVGFVHLSTRQQVHLPANRLFAGRTDVVLLSVDPDLLHAPLRWEPGLPEDPSALRFPHLYGPLPLSAVIAVSTYLPGINGLFAPIG
;
A
#
# COMPACT_ATOMS: atom_id res chain seq x y z
N MET A 1 25.30 2.93 14.64
CA MET A 1 24.54 1.77 14.17
C MET A 1 23.48 2.21 13.16
N GLU A 2 23.41 1.51 12.08
CA GLU A 2 22.46 1.85 11.03
C GLU A 2 21.16 1.08 11.19
N LEU A 3 20.05 1.78 11.06
CA LEU A 3 18.75 1.14 11.13
C LEU A 3 18.29 0.78 9.73
N ASN A 4 17.68 -0.40 9.60
CA ASN A 4 17.08 -0.79 8.35
C ASN A 4 15.88 0.12 8.06
N PRO A 5 15.64 0.46 6.79
CA PRO A 5 14.43 1.20 6.45
C PRO A 5 13.19 0.44 6.89
N GLN A 6 12.19 1.16 7.38
CA GLN A 6 10.93 0.55 7.72
C GLN A 6 10.24 0.07 6.45
N PRO A 7 9.61 -1.11 6.47
CA PRO A 7 8.83 -1.56 5.33
C PRO A 7 7.68 -0.60 5.07
N LEU A 8 7.37 -0.42 3.80
CA LEU A 8 6.14 0.22 3.39
C LEU A 8 5.08 -0.85 3.15
N VAL A 9 3.83 -0.44 2.98
CA VAL A 9 2.75 -1.40 2.75
C VAL A 9 1.88 -0.94 1.60
N HIS A 10 1.29 -1.91 0.90
CA HIS A 10 0.31 -1.69 -0.14
C HIS A 10 -0.92 -2.54 0.17
N LEU A 11 -2.10 -1.98 -0.06
CA LEU A 11 -3.37 -2.67 0.13
C LEU A 11 -3.95 -3.06 -1.22
N CYS A 12 -4.42 -4.30 -1.32
CA CYS A 12 -5.19 -4.73 -2.48
C CYS A 12 -6.13 -5.86 -2.08
N SER A 13 -7.05 -6.21 -2.97
CA SER A 13 -7.90 -7.37 -2.73
C SER A 13 -7.10 -8.66 -2.94
N ALA A 14 -7.59 -9.74 -2.35
CA ALA A 14 -7.00 -11.06 -2.57
C ALA A 14 -7.01 -11.42 -4.07
N GLY A 15 -8.06 -11.03 -4.79
CA GLY A 15 -8.14 -11.27 -6.23
C GLY A 15 -7.07 -10.50 -7.00
N ASP A 16 -6.88 -9.24 -6.67
CA ASP A 16 -5.84 -8.43 -7.33
C ASP A 16 -4.44 -8.98 -7.03
N TRP A 17 -4.22 -9.47 -5.81
CA TRP A 17 -2.95 -10.09 -5.47
C TRP A 17 -2.70 -11.36 -6.30
N THR A 18 -3.75 -12.17 -6.52
CA THR A 18 -3.65 -13.35 -7.37
C THR A 18 -3.25 -12.97 -8.81
N ILE A 19 -3.86 -11.90 -9.34
CA ILE A 19 -3.52 -11.39 -10.67
C ILE A 19 -2.07 -10.91 -10.70
N ALA A 20 -1.65 -10.16 -9.68
CA ALA A 20 -0.29 -9.63 -9.61
C ALA A 20 0.76 -10.74 -9.63
N ARG A 21 0.49 -11.85 -8.92
CA ARG A 21 1.40 -12.99 -8.92
C ARG A 21 1.52 -13.64 -10.30
N ALA A 22 0.44 -13.66 -11.06
CA ALA A 22 0.46 -14.21 -12.42
C ALA A 22 1.18 -13.28 -13.39
N VAL A 23 1.02 -11.97 -13.21
CA VAL A 23 1.62 -10.97 -14.11
C VAL A 23 3.10 -10.70 -13.78
N GLY A 24 3.46 -10.79 -12.50
CA GLY A 24 4.82 -10.52 -12.05
C GLY A 24 5.01 -9.14 -11.42
N ALA A 25 3.94 -8.35 -11.31
CA ALA A 25 4.00 -7.03 -10.69
C ALA A 25 2.61 -6.61 -10.24
N VAL A 26 2.57 -5.74 -9.24
CA VAL A 26 1.34 -5.10 -8.80
C VAL A 26 1.16 -3.84 -9.64
N GLN A 27 0.09 -3.80 -10.42
CA GLN A 27 -0.20 -2.70 -11.35
C GLN A 27 -1.65 -2.26 -11.17
N PRO A 28 -1.97 -1.55 -10.07
CA PRO A 28 -3.34 -1.12 -9.84
C PRO A 28 -3.77 -0.07 -10.85
N GLU A 29 -5.08 0.16 -10.93
CA GLU A 29 -5.64 1.13 -11.86
C GLU A 29 -5.04 2.53 -11.66
N SER A 30 -4.68 2.88 -10.43
CA SER A 30 -4.09 4.19 -10.12
C SER A 30 -2.83 4.46 -10.92
N LEU A 31 -2.09 3.40 -11.31
CA LEU A 31 -0.89 3.57 -12.11
C LEU A 31 -1.23 4.18 -13.47
N GLN A 32 -2.38 3.86 -14.05
CA GLN A 32 -2.82 4.43 -15.32
C GLN A 32 -3.56 5.75 -15.13
N THR A 33 -4.34 5.90 -14.07
CA THR A 33 -5.19 7.07 -13.90
C THR A 33 -4.46 8.26 -13.29
N VAL A 34 -3.53 8.01 -12.34
CA VAL A 34 -2.78 9.08 -11.69
C VAL A 34 -1.26 8.89 -11.74
N GLY A 35 -0.79 7.80 -12.32
CA GLY A 35 0.63 7.59 -12.59
C GLY A 35 1.42 6.94 -11.49
N PHE A 36 0.79 6.50 -10.39
CA PHE A 36 1.54 5.90 -9.29
C PHE A 36 0.74 4.83 -8.55
N VAL A 37 1.47 3.99 -7.82
CA VAL A 37 0.91 2.99 -6.91
C VAL A 37 0.87 3.61 -5.52
N HIS A 38 -0.28 3.54 -4.85
CA HIS A 38 -0.45 4.05 -3.49
C HIS A 38 0.22 3.12 -2.49
N LEU A 39 1.16 3.64 -1.73
CA LEU A 39 1.75 2.93 -0.59
C LEU A 39 1.44 3.69 0.69
N SER A 40 1.74 3.07 1.82
CA SER A 40 1.54 3.67 3.14
C SER A 40 2.66 3.21 4.06
N THR A 41 2.85 3.92 5.16
CA THR A 41 3.56 3.36 6.29
C THR A 41 2.62 2.47 7.07
N ARG A 42 3.16 1.59 7.92
CA ARG A 42 2.33 0.75 8.78
C ARG A 42 1.49 1.60 9.73
N GLN A 43 2.03 2.73 10.19
CA GLN A 43 1.34 3.60 11.14
C GLN A 43 0.15 4.34 10.53
N GLN A 44 0.16 4.55 9.22
CA GLN A 44 -0.90 5.35 8.57
C GLN A 44 -1.83 4.53 7.68
N VAL A 45 -1.56 3.22 7.48
CA VAL A 45 -2.28 2.42 6.49
C VAL A 45 -3.77 2.28 6.81
N HIS A 46 -4.15 2.35 8.10
CA HIS A 46 -5.56 2.27 8.48
C HIS A 46 -6.38 3.44 7.89
N LEU A 47 -5.75 4.56 7.58
CA LEU A 47 -6.46 5.71 7.02
C LEU A 47 -6.98 5.41 5.60
N PRO A 48 -6.14 5.07 4.61
CA PRO A 48 -6.67 4.68 3.31
C PRO A 48 -7.49 3.37 3.37
N ALA A 49 -7.15 2.44 4.27
CA ALA A 49 -7.94 1.23 4.41
C ALA A 49 -9.39 1.56 4.77
N ASN A 50 -9.60 2.46 5.70
CA ASN A 50 -10.95 2.84 6.10
C ASN A 50 -11.66 3.67 5.04
N ARG A 51 -10.92 4.43 4.25
CA ARG A 51 -11.50 5.23 3.17
C ARG A 51 -11.94 4.37 2.00
N LEU A 52 -11.16 3.34 1.64
CA LEU A 52 -11.33 2.60 0.40
C LEU A 52 -11.92 1.20 0.60
N PHE A 53 -11.71 0.59 1.76
CA PHE A 53 -12.02 -0.82 1.97
C PHE A 53 -12.88 -1.11 3.19
N ALA A 54 -13.50 -0.09 3.80
CA ALA A 54 -14.30 -0.29 5.02
C ALA A 54 -15.28 -1.45 4.82
N GLY A 55 -15.33 -2.34 5.80
CA GLY A 55 -16.23 -3.49 5.79
C GLY A 55 -15.79 -4.67 4.96
N ARG A 56 -14.74 -4.55 4.16
CA ARG A 56 -14.28 -5.64 3.29
C ARG A 56 -13.39 -6.61 4.04
N THR A 57 -13.57 -7.90 3.77
CA THR A 57 -12.82 -8.97 4.43
C THR A 57 -11.82 -9.65 3.48
N ASP A 58 -11.71 -9.16 2.25
CA ASP A 58 -10.83 -9.73 1.23
C ASP A 58 -9.55 -8.89 1.00
N VAL A 59 -9.17 -8.06 1.97
CA VAL A 59 -8.02 -7.17 1.83
C VAL A 59 -6.75 -7.87 2.29
N VAL A 60 -5.71 -7.78 1.47
CA VAL A 60 -4.37 -8.24 1.83
C VAL A 60 -3.44 -7.05 1.97
N LEU A 61 -2.51 -7.19 2.89
CA LEU A 61 -1.48 -6.21 3.18
C LEU A 61 -0.16 -6.74 2.65
N LEU A 62 0.42 -6.05 1.68
CA LEU A 62 1.72 -6.41 1.13
C LEU A 62 2.77 -5.56 1.82
N SER A 63 3.74 -6.21 2.47
CA SER A 63 4.89 -5.51 3.03
C SER A 63 5.94 -5.35 1.94
N VAL A 64 6.44 -4.14 1.78
CA VAL A 64 7.30 -3.76 0.66
C VAL A 64 8.62 -3.24 1.20
N ASP A 65 9.72 -3.78 0.69
CA ASP A 65 11.05 -3.27 1.00
C ASP A 65 11.35 -2.11 0.04
N PRO A 66 11.45 -0.87 0.55
CA PRO A 66 11.67 0.28 -0.33
C PRO A 66 13.01 0.23 -1.07
N ASP A 67 14.00 -0.47 -0.53
CA ASP A 67 15.31 -0.60 -1.18
C ASP A 67 15.26 -1.47 -2.44
N LEU A 68 14.18 -2.25 -2.62
CA LEU A 68 14.02 -3.12 -3.77
C LEU A 68 13.12 -2.52 -4.84
N LEU A 69 12.71 -1.27 -4.67
CA LEU A 69 11.89 -0.57 -5.66
C LEU A 69 12.78 0.01 -6.76
N HIS A 70 12.29 -0.04 -8.00
CA HIS A 70 13.04 0.46 -9.16
C HIS A 70 12.54 1.83 -9.62
N ALA A 71 11.25 2.11 -9.41
CA ALA A 71 10.65 3.37 -9.83
C ALA A 71 10.82 4.44 -8.76
N PRO A 72 10.67 5.71 -9.12
CA PRO A 72 10.75 6.80 -8.13
C PRO A 72 9.67 6.69 -7.07
N LEU A 73 10.06 6.96 -5.83
CA LEU A 73 9.15 6.99 -4.69
C LEU A 73 9.07 8.43 -4.20
N ARG A 74 7.85 8.98 -4.13
CA ARG A 74 7.63 10.35 -3.71
C ARG A 74 6.63 10.41 -2.56
N TRP A 75 6.90 11.25 -1.59
CA TRP A 75 6.01 11.45 -0.44
C TRP A 75 5.11 12.65 -0.73
N GLU A 76 3.82 12.38 -0.87
CA GLU A 76 2.85 13.37 -1.33
C GLU A 76 1.55 13.23 -0.54
N PRO A 77 0.68 14.27 -0.51
CA PRO A 77 -0.64 14.13 0.10
C PRO A 77 -1.40 12.96 -0.52
N GLY A 78 -2.17 12.23 0.31
CA GLY A 78 -2.95 11.10 -0.18
C GLY A 78 -4.05 11.51 -1.13
N LEU A 79 -4.69 12.65 -0.85
CA LEU A 79 -5.66 13.30 -1.70
C LEU A 79 -5.28 14.78 -1.79
N PRO A 80 -5.67 15.47 -2.88
CA PRO A 80 -5.35 16.89 -3.00
C PRO A 80 -5.83 17.74 -1.84
N GLU A 81 -6.95 17.37 -1.21
CA GLU A 81 -7.52 18.10 -0.08
C GLU A 81 -6.98 17.67 1.28
N ASP A 82 -6.10 16.66 1.34
CA ASP A 82 -5.53 16.23 2.60
C ASP A 82 -4.61 17.31 3.18
N PRO A 83 -4.49 17.38 4.52
CA PRO A 83 -3.54 18.30 5.12
C PRO A 83 -2.14 18.07 4.60
N SER A 84 -1.40 19.16 4.36
CA SER A 84 -0.06 19.06 3.77
C SER A 84 0.93 18.30 4.65
N ALA A 85 0.67 18.20 5.96
CA ALA A 85 1.54 17.45 6.87
C ALA A 85 1.35 15.94 6.74
N LEU A 86 0.24 15.49 6.14
CA LEU A 86 -0.07 14.07 6.02
C LEU A 86 0.32 13.58 4.64
N ARG A 87 1.47 12.92 4.55
CA ARG A 87 2.01 12.47 3.28
C ARG A 87 2.10 10.96 3.24
N PHE A 88 1.92 10.42 2.03
CA PHE A 88 1.99 8.99 1.74
C PHE A 88 3.04 8.74 0.67
N PRO A 89 3.72 7.60 0.72
CA PRO A 89 4.66 7.25 -0.35
C PRO A 89 3.89 6.82 -1.60
N HIS A 90 4.20 7.45 -2.72
CA HIS A 90 3.63 7.11 -4.03
C HIS A 90 4.73 6.59 -4.93
N LEU A 91 4.54 5.37 -5.46
CA LEU A 91 5.52 4.72 -6.32
C LEU A 91 5.15 4.99 -7.78
N TYR A 92 6.02 5.68 -8.49
CA TYR A 92 5.75 6.09 -9.87
C TYR A 92 6.22 5.03 -10.87
N GLY A 93 5.66 3.85 -10.75
CA GLY A 93 5.88 2.71 -11.62
C GLY A 93 5.30 1.45 -11.02
N PRO A 94 5.37 0.33 -11.72
CA PRO A 94 4.87 -0.93 -11.18
C PRO A 94 5.61 -1.35 -9.90
N LEU A 95 4.88 -1.99 -8.99
CA LEU A 95 5.47 -2.55 -7.79
C LEU A 95 5.93 -3.98 -8.11
N PRO A 96 7.25 -4.22 -8.19
CA PRO A 96 7.73 -5.55 -8.55
C PRO A 96 7.48 -6.55 -7.43
N LEU A 97 7.17 -7.79 -7.78
CA LEU A 97 6.97 -8.84 -6.78
C LEU A 97 8.21 -9.05 -5.92
N SER A 98 9.40 -8.84 -6.49
CA SER A 98 10.65 -8.99 -5.74
C SER A 98 10.77 -8.02 -4.57
N ALA A 99 10.00 -6.93 -4.57
CA ALA A 99 10.00 -5.99 -3.46
C ALA A 99 8.98 -6.35 -2.39
N VAL A 100 8.07 -7.29 -2.65
CA VAL A 100 7.07 -7.74 -1.68
C VAL A 100 7.71 -8.79 -0.80
N ILE A 101 7.91 -8.46 0.47
CA ILE A 101 8.65 -9.32 1.40
C ILE A 101 7.74 -10.09 2.35
N ALA A 102 6.47 -9.71 2.45
CA ALA A 102 5.49 -10.43 3.26
C ALA A 102 4.09 -10.10 2.77
N VAL A 103 3.19 -11.05 2.97
CA VAL A 103 1.78 -10.90 2.62
C VAL A 103 0.96 -11.36 3.81
N SER A 104 0.00 -10.55 4.23
CA SER A 104 -0.88 -10.93 5.33
C SER A 104 -2.30 -10.44 5.06
N THR A 105 -3.26 -11.10 5.70
CA THR A 105 -4.64 -10.65 5.67
C THR A 105 -4.79 -9.45 6.60
N TYR A 106 -5.55 -8.44 6.17
CA TYR A 106 -5.84 -7.28 6.99
C TYR A 106 -7.36 -7.20 7.13
N LEU A 107 -7.86 -7.49 8.33
CA LEU A 107 -9.29 -7.61 8.56
C LEU A 107 -9.81 -6.42 9.35
N PRO A 108 -11.02 -5.93 9.02
CA PRO A 108 -11.66 -4.89 9.83
C PRO A 108 -12.17 -5.47 11.15
N GLY A 109 -12.38 -4.58 12.11
CA GLY A 109 -13.00 -4.94 13.36
C GLY A 109 -14.51 -5.10 13.23
N ILE A 110 -15.18 -5.29 14.37
CA ILE A 110 -16.63 -5.51 14.43
C ILE A 110 -17.40 -4.37 13.76
N ASN A 111 -16.88 -3.14 13.91
CA ASN A 111 -17.55 -1.95 13.33
C ASN A 111 -17.24 -1.76 11.85
N GLY A 112 -16.53 -2.69 11.23
CA GLY A 112 -16.17 -2.57 9.81
C GLY A 112 -14.96 -1.69 9.55
N LEU A 113 -14.33 -1.14 10.59
CA LEU A 113 -13.16 -0.27 10.44
C LEU A 113 -11.87 -1.02 10.75
N PHE A 114 -10.81 -0.63 10.05
CA PHE A 114 -9.49 -1.21 10.23
C PHE A 114 -8.75 -0.47 11.35
N ALA A 115 -8.14 -1.25 12.24
CA ALA A 115 -7.36 -0.69 13.33
C ALA A 115 -5.94 -0.35 12.87
N PRO A 116 -5.30 0.63 13.51
CA PRO A 116 -3.89 0.89 13.24
C PRO A 116 -3.04 -0.34 13.51
N ILE A 117 -1.98 -0.50 12.72
CA ILE A 117 -0.96 -1.52 12.95
C ILE A 117 0.35 -0.80 13.19
N GLY A 118 0.83 -0.94 14.35
CA GLY A 118 1.95 -0.18 14.80
C GLY A 118 3.29 -0.66 14.36
#